data_063323f481a4a95f259ad50928fd25c4
#
_entry.id   063323f481a4a95f259ad50928fd25c4
#
_cell.length_a   1.000
_cell.length_b   1.000
_cell.length_c   1.000
_cell.angle_alpha   90.00
_cell.angle_beta   90.00
_cell.angle_gamma   90.00
#
_symmetry.space_group_name_H-M   'P 1'
#
loop_
_entity.id
_entity.type
_entity.pdbx_description
1 polymer ?
#
loop_
_entity_poly.entity_id
_entity_poly.type
_entity_poly.pdbx_seq_one_letter_code
_entity_poly.pdbx_strand_id
1 'polypeptide(L)'
;MLFEKAKIDLKVIDIPELVQRNIAALFEEDERGLALLSFNDNGGMLTITCDGELYLARHIEITLGQLQDTSENLRQQYLERLELELHRSLDYFGRQFSYLSVNRMLICAPEQLGLVHLLAPTLEMPVEQIDLAQVLDISAVPELANSEYAAHMFLALGAALRLERRVL
;
A
#
# COMPACT_ATOMS: atom_id res chain seq x y z
N MET A 1 -23.49 13.15 -19.88
CA MET A 1 -22.19 12.95 -19.20
C MET A 1 -21.09 12.56 -20.18
N LEU A 2 -19.79 12.66 -19.80
CA LEU A 2 -18.66 12.39 -20.71
C LEU A 2 -18.66 10.93 -21.21
N PHE A 3 -18.88 9.99 -20.30
CA PHE A 3 -18.88 8.54 -20.60
C PHE A 3 -20.05 8.11 -21.48
N GLU A 4 -21.25 8.70 -21.32
CA GLU A 4 -22.39 8.43 -22.18
C GLU A 4 -22.12 8.91 -23.63
N LYS A 5 -21.48 10.08 -23.80
CA LYS A 5 -21.08 10.59 -25.13
C LYS A 5 -20.03 9.69 -25.80
N ALA A 6 -19.14 9.08 -24.99
CA ALA A 6 -18.15 8.12 -25.44
C ALA A 6 -18.70 6.70 -25.65
N LYS A 7 -20.00 6.45 -25.35
CA LYS A 7 -20.64 5.11 -25.35
C LYS A 7 -19.93 4.09 -24.47
N ILE A 8 -19.35 4.55 -23.36
CA ILE A 8 -18.71 3.69 -22.36
C ILE A 8 -19.75 3.37 -21.28
N ASP A 9 -20.05 2.09 -21.10
CA ASP A 9 -20.91 1.58 -20.03
C ASP A 9 -20.09 1.56 -18.72
N LEU A 10 -19.97 2.73 -18.07
CA LEU A 10 -19.25 2.89 -16.81
C LEU A 10 -20.08 2.30 -15.69
N LYS A 11 -19.64 1.16 -15.13
CA LYS A 11 -20.31 0.47 -14.03
C LYS A 11 -19.75 0.81 -12.66
N VAL A 12 -18.45 1.09 -12.60
CA VAL A 12 -17.73 1.29 -11.34
C VAL A 12 -16.69 2.38 -11.50
N ILE A 13 -16.55 3.21 -10.48
CA ILE A 13 -15.40 4.09 -10.24
C ILE A 13 -14.80 3.63 -8.91
N ASP A 14 -13.53 3.28 -8.92
CA ASP A 14 -12.79 2.93 -7.72
C ASP A 14 -11.76 4.00 -7.40
N ILE A 15 -11.27 4.01 -6.15
CA ILE A 15 -10.23 4.93 -5.68
C ILE A 15 -9.03 4.13 -5.18
N PRO A 16 -7.80 4.67 -5.32
CA PRO A 16 -6.57 3.94 -4.96
C PRO A 16 -6.57 3.36 -3.54
N GLU A 17 -7.15 4.06 -2.58
CA GLU A 17 -7.22 3.64 -1.18
C GLU A 17 -8.04 2.35 -0.99
N LEU A 18 -9.19 2.25 -1.67
CA LEU A 18 -10.03 1.05 -1.63
C LEU A 18 -9.42 -0.10 -2.45
N VAL A 19 -8.74 0.23 -3.52
CA VAL A 19 -7.98 -0.72 -4.33
C VAL A 19 -6.86 -1.35 -3.51
N GLN A 20 -6.09 -0.54 -2.78
CA GLN A 20 -5.04 -1.02 -1.88
C GLN A 20 -5.62 -1.88 -0.74
N ARG A 21 -6.75 -1.48 -0.15
CA ARG A 21 -7.46 -2.28 0.86
C ARG A 21 -7.81 -3.68 0.34
N ASN A 22 -8.24 -3.82 -0.92
CA ASN A 22 -8.60 -5.12 -1.47
C ASN A 22 -7.42 -6.11 -1.46
N ILE A 23 -6.19 -5.61 -1.68
CA ILE A 23 -4.98 -6.43 -1.56
C ILE A 23 -4.65 -6.68 -0.09
N ALA A 24 -4.70 -5.63 0.75
CA ALA A 24 -4.40 -5.74 2.17
C ALA A 24 -5.26 -6.81 2.85
N ALA A 25 -6.56 -6.88 2.51
CA ALA A 25 -7.50 -7.85 3.06
C ALA A 25 -7.09 -9.32 2.83
N LEU A 26 -6.25 -9.62 1.84
CA LEU A 26 -5.73 -10.98 1.62
C LEU A 26 -4.60 -11.35 2.58
N PHE A 27 -3.97 -10.36 3.21
CA PHE A 27 -2.83 -10.54 4.11
C PHE A 27 -3.18 -10.29 5.58
N GLU A 28 -4.41 -9.87 5.88
CA GLU A 28 -4.86 -9.60 7.24
C GLU A 28 -4.88 -10.85 8.10
N GLU A 29 -4.60 -10.67 9.37
CA GLU A 29 -4.80 -11.66 10.42
C GLU A 29 -6.02 -11.25 11.26
N ASP A 30 -6.75 -12.23 11.77
CA ASP A 30 -7.98 -12.00 12.54
C ASP A 30 -7.77 -10.97 13.65
N GLU A 31 -8.65 -9.97 13.71
CA GLU A 31 -8.71 -8.92 14.73
C GLU A 31 -7.43 -8.05 14.84
N ARG A 32 -6.54 -8.07 13.83
CA ARG A 32 -5.30 -7.29 13.84
C ARG A 32 -5.21 -6.35 12.66
N GLY A 33 -4.82 -5.12 12.95
CA GLY A 33 -4.57 -4.13 11.91
C GLY A 33 -3.34 -4.44 11.08
N LEU A 34 -3.46 -4.28 9.77
CA LEU A 34 -2.37 -4.36 8.81
C LEU A 34 -2.08 -2.98 8.23
N ALA A 35 -0.84 -2.51 8.36
CA ALA A 35 -0.35 -1.35 7.63
C ALA A 35 0.20 -1.80 6.26
N LEU A 36 -0.17 -1.10 5.20
CA LEU A 36 0.35 -1.34 3.85
C LEU A 36 0.82 -0.03 3.23
N LEU A 37 2.12 0.02 2.93
CA LEU A 37 2.78 1.15 2.29
C LEU A 37 3.11 0.79 0.85
N SER A 38 2.54 1.50 -0.11
CA SER A 38 2.87 1.36 -1.53
C SER A 38 3.43 2.65 -2.10
N PHE A 39 4.19 2.54 -3.19
CA PHE A 39 4.71 3.69 -3.93
C PHE A 39 4.39 3.56 -5.42
N ASN A 40 4.11 4.69 -6.03
CA ASN A 40 3.98 4.85 -7.47
C ASN A 40 4.61 6.20 -7.91
N ASP A 41 4.45 6.56 -9.18
CA ASP A 41 5.00 7.81 -9.74
C ASP A 41 4.39 9.08 -9.11
N ASN A 42 3.21 8.99 -8.50
CA ASN A 42 2.52 10.13 -7.88
C ASN A 42 2.83 10.27 -6.39
N GLY A 43 3.50 9.30 -5.78
CA GLY A 43 3.86 9.32 -4.37
C GLY A 43 3.63 7.99 -3.67
N GLY A 44 3.77 8.02 -2.34
CA GLY A 44 3.47 6.90 -1.47
C GLY A 44 2.03 6.95 -0.96
N MET A 45 1.49 5.79 -0.62
CA MET A 45 0.21 5.64 0.04
C MET A 45 0.32 4.64 1.19
N LEU A 46 0.01 5.12 2.40
CA LEU A 46 -0.15 4.29 3.58
C LEU A 46 -1.63 4.03 3.82
N THR A 47 -2.01 2.76 3.94
CA THR A 47 -3.33 2.38 4.45
C THR A 47 -3.18 1.53 5.70
N ILE A 48 -4.15 1.63 6.62
CA ILE A 48 -4.29 0.68 7.74
C ILE A 48 -5.68 0.08 7.63
N THR A 49 -5.72 -1.24 7.59
CA THR A 49 -6.94 -2.03 7.41
C THR A 49 -7.05 -3.09 8.50
N CYS A 50 -8.27 -3.53 8.78
CA CYS A 50 -8.57 -4.63 9.68
C CYS A 50 -9.93 -5.23 9.29
N ASP A 51 -10.04 -6.55 9.21
CA ASP A 51 -11.25 -7.28 8.85
C ASP A 51 -11.89 -6.78 7.53
N GLY A 52 -11.04 -6.45 6.55
CA GLY A 52 -11.45 -5.94 5.24
C GLY A 52 -11.94 -4.49 5.23
N GLU A 53 -11.90 -3.78 6.36
CA GLU A 53 -12.32 -2.38 6.47
C GLU A 53 -11.11 -1.44 6.48
N LEU A 54 -11.26 -0.28 5.85
CA LEU A 54 -10.23 0.76 5.79
C LEU A 54 -10.39 1.75 6.94
N TYR A 55 -9.44 1.81 7.84
CA TYR A 55 -9.43 2.70 9.01
C TYR A 55 -8.64 3.98 8.79
N LEU A 56 -7.52 3.88 8.04
CA LEU A 56 -6.69 5.04 7.73
C LEU A 56 -6.18 4.95 6.30
N ALA A 57 -6.19 6.08 5.60
CA ALA A 57 -5.46 6.27 4.35
C ALA A 57 -4.69 7.61 4.42
N ARG A 58 -3.43 7.58 4.05
CA ARG A 58 -2.54 8.74 3.98
C ARG A 58 -1.77 8.73 2.68
N HIS A 59 -1.88 9.82 1.95
CA HIS A 59 -1.00 10.08 0.82
C HIS A 59 0.32 10.68 1.35
N ILE A 60 1.44 10.15 0.87
CA ILE A 60 2.79 10.58 1.21
C ILE A 60 3.40 11.22 -0.03
N GLU A 61 3.70 12.51 0.04
CA GLU A 61 4.24 13.31 -1.07
C GLU A 61 5.74 13.01 -1.31
N ILE A 62 6.07 11.73 -1.45
CA ILE A 62 7.41 11.24 -1.77
C ILE A 62 7.24 10.22 -2.88
N THR A 63 7.84 10.48 -4.04
CA THR A 63 7.73 9.62 -5.22
C THR A 63 8.83 8.56 -5.24
N LEU A 64 8.65 7.50 -6.04
CA LEU A 64 9.70 6.51 -6.30
C LEU A 64 10.98 7.17 -6.82
N GLY A 65 10.86 8.12 -7.74
CA GLY A 65 12.02 8.83 -8.29
C GLY A 65 12.84 9.59 -7.23
N GLN A 66 12.19 10.16 -6.22
CA GLN A 66 12.86 10.81 -5.10
C GLN A 66 13.60 9.82 -4.19
N LEU A 67 13.01 8.63 -3.98
CA LEU A 67 13.66 7.55 -3.21
C LEU A 67 14.81 6.89 -3.97
N GLN A 68 14.85 7.05 -5.29
CA GLN A 68 15.91 6.57 -6.18
C GLN A 68 16.94 7.66 -6.52
N ASP A 69 16.86 8.84 -5.91
CA ASP A 69 17.76 9.96 -6.21
C ASP A 69 19.23 9.53 -6.05
N THR A 70 20.03 9.91 -7.02
CA THR A 70 21.48 9.61 -7.04
C THR A 70 22.27 10.43 -6.03
N SER A 71 21.72 11.55 -5.55
CA SER A 71 22.27 12.35 -4.47
C SER A 71 21.92 11.72 -3.12
N GLU A 72 22.92 11.15 -2.46
CA GLU A 72 22.77 10.52 -1.14
C GLU A 72 22.13 11.47 -0.11
N ASN A 73 22.52 12.74 -0.10
CA ASN A 73 21.93 13.72 0.80
C ASN A 73 20.45 13.97 0.56
N LEU A 74 20.01 14.06 -0.69
CA LEU A 74 18.60 14.26 -1.02
C LEU A 74 17.79 13.00 -0.71
N ARG A 75 18.31 11.85 -1.08
CA ARG A 75 17.70 10.56 -0.76
C ARG A 75 17.51 10.40 0.75
N GLN A 76 18.55 10.70 1.55
CA GLN A 76 18.47 10.65 3.01
C GLN A 76 17.39 11.58 3.58
N GLN A 77 17.27 12.81 3.07
CA GLN A 77 16.22 13.74 3.49
C GLN A 77 14.81 13.19 3.18
N TYR A 78 14.60 12.56 2.02
CA TYR A 78 13.32 11.94 1.69
C TYR A 78 13.00 10.75 2.60
N LEU A 79 14.00 9.93 2.95
CA LEU A 79 13.83 8.81 3.88
C LEU A 79 13.48 9.28 5.30
N GLU A 80 14.15 10.30 5.81
CA GLU A 80 13.85 10.91 7.11
C GLU A 80 12.43 11.51 7.15
N ARG A 81 12.03 12.16 6.05
CA ARG A 81 10.67 12.67 5.90
C ARG A 81 9.64 11.54 5.85
N LEU A 82 9.93 10.47 5.12
CA LEU A 82 9.07 9.27 5.05
C LEU A 82 8.86 8.67 6.44
N GLU A 83 9.94 8.46 7.17
CA GLU A 83 9.90 7.92 8.53
C GLU A 83 9.03 8.78 9.45
N LEU A 84 9.22 10.11 9.43
CA LEU A 84 8.42 11.03 10.21
C LEU A 84 6.93 10.98 9.87
N GLU A 85 6.56 10.89 8.58
CA GLU A 85 5.16 10.79 8.14
C GLU A 85 4.54 9.45 8.57
N LEU A 86 5.31 8.35 8.54
CA LEU A 86 4.84 7.04 9.03
C LEU A 86 4.58 7.08 10.54
N HIS A 87 5.53 7.58 11.34
CA HIS A 87 5.35 7.70 12.79
C HIS A 87 4.12 8.55 13.14
N ARG A 88 3.96 9.71 12.52
CA ARG A 88 2.79 10.58 12.74
C ARG A 88 1.47 9.87 12.39
N SER A 89 1.47 9.08 11.34
CA SER A 89 0.28 8.37 10.88
C SER A 89 -0.08 7.22 11.82
N LEU A 90 0.91 6.48 12.30
CA LEU A 90 0.73 5.38 13.26
C LEU A 90 0.31 5.92 14.64
N ASP A 91 0.91 7.02 15.11
CA ASP A 91 0.54 7.69 16.34
C ASP A 91 -0.91 8.22 16.28
N TYR A 92 -1.27 8.84 15.16
CA TYR A 92 -2.64 9.30 14.94
C TYR A 92 -3.62 8.12 14.99
N PHE A 93 -3.30 7.02 14.28
CA PHE A 93 -4.14 5.81 14.29
C PHE A 93 -4.30 5.26 15.70
N GLY A 94 -3.22 5.06 16.45
CA GLY A 94 -3.24 4.51 17.81
C GLY A 94 -4.07 5.36 18.79
N ARG A 95 -4.09 6.69 18.61
CA ARG A 95 -4.93 7.58 19.42
C ARG A 95 -6.41 7.52 19.02
N GLN A 96 -6.69 7.40 17.72
CA GLN A 96 -8.06 7.39 17.21
C GLN A 96 -8.75 6.03 17.40
N PHE A 97 -8.00 4.94 17.26
CA PHE A 97 -8.48 3.57 17.28
C PHE A 97 -7.73 2.74 18.34
N SER A 98 -7.73 3.20 19.60
CA SER A 98 -6.98 2.61 20.71
C SER A 98 -7.34 1.15 21.02
N TYR A 99 -8.43 0.64 20.49
CA TYR A 99 -8.87 -0.75 20.60
C TYR A 99 -8.30 -1.67 19.51
N LEU A 100 -7.66 -1.11 18.48
CA LEU A 100 -7.00 -1.86 17.41
C LEU A 100 -5.48 -1.69 17.52
N SER A 101 -4.77 -2.79 17.35
CA SER A 101 -3.31 -2.79 17.25
C SER A 101 -2.87 -3.11 15.81
N VAL A 102 -1.92 -2.34 15.29
CA VAL A 102 -1.27 -2.67 14.01
C VAL A 102 -0.22 -3.75 14.29
N ASN A 103 -0.35 -4.90 13.64
CA ASN A 103 0.49 -6.08 13.90
C ASN A 103 1.81 -6.04 13.10
N ARG A 104 1.74 -5.58 11.85
CA ARG A 104 2.88 -5.51 10.93
C ARG A 104 2.64 -4.48 9.83
N MET A 105 3.72 -4.12 9.14
CA MET A 105 3.68 -3.30 7.94
C MET A 105 4.19 -4.10 6.75
N LEU A 106 3.42 -4.13 5.66
CA LEU A 106 3.87 -4.61 4.36
C LEU A 106 4.30 -3.43 3.48
N ILE A 107 5.37 -3.62 2.71
CA ILE A 107 5.87 -2.62 1.76
C ILE A 107 5.74 -3.15 0.34
N CYS A 108 5.03 -2.43 -0.52
CA CYS A 108 4.95 -2.66 -1.94
C CYS A 108 5.76 -1.58 -2.68
N ALA A 109 7.04 -1.85 -2.87
CA ALA A 109 8.00 -1.00 -3.56
C ALA A 109 9.13 -1.85 -4.14
N PRO A 110 9.93 -1.34 -5.08
CA PRO A 110 11.14 -2.03 -5.52
C PRO A 110 12.07 -2.37 -4.36
N GLU A 111 12.44 -3.65 -4.23
CA GLU A 111 13.27 -4.16 -3.12
C GLU A 111 14.63 -3.48 -3.03
N GLN A 112 15.20 -3.08 -4.20
CA GLN A 112 16.48 -2.38 -4.28
C GLN A 112 16.48 -1.02 -3.56
N LEU A 113 15.33 -0.46 -3.19
CA LEU A 113 15.24 0.74 -2.34
C LEU A 113 15.68 0.47 -0.90
N GLY A 114 15.63 -0.79 -0.46
CA GLY A 114 16.03 -1.20 0.89
C GLY A 114 15.11 -0.67 2.00
N LEU A 115 13.85 -0.29 1.68
CA LEU A 115 12.92 0.33 2.62
C LEU A 115 12.63 -0.55 3.84
N VAL A 116 12.57 -1.87 3.67
CA VAL A 116 12.39 -2.80 4.80
C VAL A 116 13.54 -2.64 5.81
N HIS A 117 14.78 -2.63 5.35
CA HIS A 117 15.95 -2.50 6.23
C HIS A 117 16.03 -1.12 6.89
N LEU A 118 15.55 -0.08 6.23
CA LEU A 118 15.55 1.29 6.73
C LEU A 118 14.45 1.53 7.77
N LEU A 119 13.26 0.97 7.56
CA LEU A 119 12.09 1.23 8.40
C LEU A 119 11.94 0.22 9.55
N ALA A 120 12.40 -1.02 9.40
CA ALA A 120 12.25 -2.03 10.45
C ALA A 120 12.89 -1.63 11.81
N PRO A 121 14.05 -0.96 11.88
CA PRO A 121 14.63 -0.53 13.15
C PRO A 121 13.89 0.62 13.83
N THR A 122 13.13 1.42 13.07
CA THR A 122 12.50 2.67 13.55
C THR A 122 11.03 2.49 13.90
N LEU A 123 10.36 1.51 13.29
CA LEU A 123 8.97 1.17 13.57
C LEU A 123 8.89 0.05 14.60
N GLU A 124 8.08 0.21 15.63
CA GLU A 124 7.90 -0.77 16.72
C GLU A 124 7.05 -1.97 16.30
N MET A 125 7.18 -2.41 15.04
CA MET A 125 6.46 -3.56 14.47
C MET A 125 7.29 -4.23 13.36
N PRO A 126 7.01 -5.50 13.04
CA PRO A 126 7.57 -6.17 11.87
C PRO A 126 7.28 -5.40 10.58
N VAL A 127 8.32 -5.20 9.77
CA VAL A 127 8.22 -4.57 8.45
C VAL A 127 8.70 -5.58 7.41
N GLU A 128 7.88 -5.89 6.43
CA GLU A 128 8.13 -6.95 5.47
C GLU A 128 7.88 -6.47 4.04
N GLN A 129 8.63 -7.01 3.09
CA GLN A 129 8.32 -6.86 1.66
C GLN A 129 7.06 -7.67 1.34
N ILE A 130 6.12 -7.08 0.60
CA ILE A 130 4.95 -7.83 0.14
C ILE A 130 5.38 -8.92 -0.85
N ASP A 131 4.85 -10.12 -0.65
CA ASP A 131 4.98 -11.25 -1.57
C ASP A 131 3.59 -11.70 -2.00
N LEU A 132 3.18 -11.30 -3.20
CA LEU A 132 1.86 -11.59 -3.75
C LEU A 132 1.64 -13.10 -3.98
N ALA A 133 2.70 -13.89 -4.14
CA ALA A 133 2.59 -15.34 -4.34
C ALA A 133 2.07 -16.08 -3.08
N GLN A 134 2.12 -15.44 -1.90
CA GLN A 134 1.55 -16.02 -0.69
C GLN A 134 0.02 -16.10 -0.71
N VAL A 135 -0.63 -15.22 -1.47
CA VAL A 135 -2.09 -15.04 -1.44
C VAL A 135 -2.76 -15.13 -2.81
N LEU A 136 -1.97 -15.07 -3.89
CA LEU A 136 -2.46 -15.14 -5.28
C LEU A 136 -1.73 -16.24 -6.04
N ASP A 137 -2.45 -16.94 -6.91
CA ASP A 137 -1.82 -17.81 -7.92
C ASP A 137 -1.26 -16.94 -9.06
N ILE A 138 0.05 -16.70 -9.01
CA ILE A 138 0.77 -15.91 -10.01
C ILE A 138 1.38 -16.75 -11.13
N SER A 139 1.03 -18.04 -11.25
CA SER A 139 1.62 -18.95 -12.25
C SER A 139 1.43 -18.49 -13.69
N ALA A 140 0.32 -17.77 -13.97
CA ALA A 140 0.03 -17.21 -15.30
C ALA A 140 0.80 -15.90 -15.58
N VAL A 141 1.32 -15.22 -14.55
CA VAL A 141 2.06 -13.96 -14.64
C VAL A 141 3.22 -13.99 -13.63
N PRO A 142 4.23 -14.84 -13.87
CA PRO A 142 5.34 -15.03 -12.91
C PRO A 142 6.17 -13.77 -12.68
N GLU A 143 6.08 -12.76 -13.55
CA GLU A 143 6.71 -11.45 -13.40
C GLU A 143 6.25 -10.72 -12.12
N LEU A 144 5.09 -11.06 -11.57
CA LEU A 144 4.59 -10.52 -10.30
C LEU A 144 5.44 -10.92 -9.08
N ALA A 145 6.31 -11.92 -9.22
CA ALA A 145 7.32 -12.23 -8.21
C ALA A 145 8.44 -11.16 -8.14
N ASN A 146 8.59 -10.33 -9.19
CA ASN A 146 9.52 -9.21 -9.19
C ASN A 146 8.87 -8.01 -8.48
N SER A 147 9.53 -7.47 -7.44
CA SER A 147 9.01 -6.38 -6.60
C SER A 147 8.73 -5.08 -7.36
N GLU A 148 9.53 -4.76 -8.38
CA GLU A 148 9.34 -3.56 -9.21
C GLU A 148 8.11 -3.72 -10.11
N TYR A 149 7.97 -4.87 -10.76
CA TYR A 149 6.78 -5.17 -11.57
C TYR A 149 5.51 -5.26 -10.72
N ALA A 150 5.58 -5.90 -9.55
CA ALA A 150 4.48 -5.97 -8.60
C ALA A 150 4.03 -4.57 -8.15
N ALA A 151 4.97 -3.68 -7.81
CA ALA A 151 4.66 -2.30 -7.42
C ALA A 151 4.00 -1.52 -8.57
N HIS A 152 4.44 -1.71 -9.80
CA HIS A 152 3.84 -1.07 -10.97
C HIS A 152 2.40 -1.55 -11.23
N MET A 153 2.15 -2.85 -11.07
CA MET A 153 0.84 -3.46 -11.31
C MET A 153 -0.10 -3.41 -10.11
N PHE A 154 0.35 -2.91 -8.97
CA PHE A 154 -0.32 -3.03 -7.68
C PHE A 154 -1.76 -2.53 -7.69
N LEU A 155 -2.00 -1.32 -8.19
CA LEU A 155 -3.36 -0.77 -8.27
C LEU A 155 -4.25 -1.53 -9.25
N ALA A 156 -3.71 -2.03 -10.36
CA ALA A 156 -4.48 -2.82 -11.31
C ALA A 156 -4.92 -4.15 -10.70
N LEU A 157 -4.03 -4.80 -9.94
CA LEU A 157 -4.34 -6.04 -9.22
C LEU A 157 -5.43 -5.81 -8.16
N GLY A 158 -5.30 -4.78 -7.34
CA GLY A 158 -6.29 -4.48 -6.31
C GLY A 158 -7.66 -4.12 -6.88
N ALA A 159 -7.71 -3.45 -8.03
CA ALA A 159 -8.96 -3.19 -8.74
C ALA A 159 -9.61 -4.50 -9.26
N ALA A 160 -8.80 -5.46 -9.73
CA ALA A 160 -9.28 -6.76 -10.18
C ALA A 160 -9.79 -7.65 -9.02
N LEU A 161 -9.29 -7.44 -7.81
CA LEU A 161 -9.70 -8.16 -6.59
C LEU A 161 -10.97 -7.60 -5.96
N ARG A 162 -11.58 -6.60 -6.55
CA ARG A 162 -12.81 -6.01 -6.04
C ARG A 162 -13.92 -7.05 -5.94
N LEU A 163 -14.45 -7.23 -4.74
CA LEU A 163 -15.65 -8.00 -4.50
C LEU A 163 -16.87 -7.08 -4.63
N GLU A 164 -17.69 -7.28 -5.67
CA GLU A 164 -18.98 -6.61 -5.77
C GLU A 164 -19.93 -7.22 -4.72
N ARG A 165 -20.16 -6.53 -3.60
CA ARG A 165 -21.35 -6.80 -2.79
C ARG A 165 -22.54 -6.31 -3.59
N ARG A 166 -23.30 -7.23 -4.22
CA ARG A 166 -24.63 -6.89 -4.71
C ARG A 166 -25.49 -6.51 -3.50
N VAL A 167 -25.74 -5.23 -3.32
CA VAL A 167 -26.79 -4.77 -2.44
C VAL A 167 -28.10 -5.10 -3.15
N LEU A 168 -28.79 -6.12 -2.67
CA LEU A 168 -30.16 -6.45 -3.09
C LEU A 168 -31.12 -5.44 -2.49
#